data_40e0c6c91e72ca9a05048833784400f9
#
_entry.id   40e0c6c91e72ca9a05048833784400f9
#
_cell.length_a   1.000
_cell.length_b   1.000
_cell.length_c   1.000
_cell.angle_alpha   90.00
_cell.angle_beta   90.00
_cell.angle_gamma   90.00
#
_symmetry.space_group_name_H-M   'P 1'
#
loop_
_entity.id
_entity.type
_entity.pdbx_description
1 polymer ?
#
loop_
_entity_poly.entity_id
_entity_poly.type
_entity_poly.pdbx_seq_one_letter_code
_entity_poly.pdbx_strand_id
1 'polypeptide(L)'
;MKFLTSGKVKDLYDVDESTILFKFSDRVSAFDVKFKQDIPRKGEILCKFAEFWFNELPTPNHFIKRESDTEIIAKKMKMLPIECVVRGYFYGSLVSRWKKGEVTLPEGTDTTLAAKLLEPLFDPTTKSEHDIPINKAKALEMKLVSEDQYAWLEKTSIDIYNKMAKTADDVGFILADLKLEFGLLDGKITLGD
;
A
#
# COMPACT_ATOMS: atom_id res chain seq x y z
N MET A 1 14.03 12.06 19.88
CA MET A 1 13.66 11.50 18.59
C MET A 1 14.90 10.88 17.96
N LYS A 2 14.84 9.61 17.51
CA LYS A 2 15.97 8.86 16.95
C LYS A 2 15.63 8.44 15.51
N PHE A 3 16.51 8.73 14.54
CA PHE A 3 16.37 8.25 13.17
C PHE A 3 16.39 6.71 13.12
N LEU A 4 15.44 6.11 12.39
CA LEU A 4 15.34 4.66 12.23
C LEU A 4 15.77 4.22 10.82
N THR A 5 15.14 4.75 9.79
CA THR A 5 15.40 4.35 8.41
C THR A 5 14.90 5.40 7.42
N SER A 6 15.40 5.33 6.19
CA SER A 6 14.99 6.18 5.06
C SER A 6 14.39 5.31 3.96
N GLY A 7 13.14 5.58 3.61
CA GLY A 7 12.46 4.98 2.48
C GLY A 7 12.61 5.79 1.18
N LYS A 8 11.90 5.35 0.15
CA LYS A 8 11.88 6.03 -1.17
C LYS A 8 11.29 7.43 -1.08
N VAL A 9 10.29 7.65 -0.24
CA VAL A 9 9.52 8.92 -0.15
C VAL A 9 9.46 9.51 1.24
N LYS A 10 9.77 8.77 2.29
CA LYS A 10 9.67 9.23 3.68
C LYS A 10 10.78 8.66 4.55
N ASP A 11 11.14 9.39 5.59
CA ASP A 11 12.06 8.99 6.65
C ASP A 11 11.26 8.66 7.91
N LEU A 12 11.72 7.68 8.69
CA LEU A 12 11.09 7.20 9.89
C LEU A 12 11.96 7.55 11.11
N TYR A 13 11.33 8.08 12.13
CA TYR A 13 11.97 8.42 13.39
C TYR A 13 11.22 7.80 14.58
N ASP A 14 11.99 7.26 15.52
CA ASP A 14 11.49 6.83 16.80
C ASP A 14 11.23 8.05 17.69
N VAL A 15 9.99 8.24 18.13
CA VAL A 15 9.62 9.36 19.01
C VAL A 15 9.70 8.93 20.46
N ASP A 16 8.98 7.85 20.83
CA ASP A 16 8.95 7.23 22.15
C ASP A 16 8.63 5.73 22.04
N GLU A 17 8.28 5.05 23.13
CA GLU A 17 7.99 3.62 23.16
C GLU A 17 6.81 3.21 22.26
N SER A 18 5.83 4.09 22.08
CA SER A 18 4.54 3.82 21.43
C SER A 18 4.33 4.53 20.10
N THR A 19 5.13 5.55 19.78
CA THR A 19 4.92 6.43 18.64
C THR A 19 6.11 6.52 17.70
N ILE A 20 5.79 6.70 16.42
CA ILE A 20 6.73 6.86 15.32
C ILE A 20 6.36 8.12 14.53
N LEU A 21 7.36 8.82 14.00
CA LEU A 21 7.17 9.95 13.10
C LEU A 21 7.57 9.57 11.69
N PHE A 22 6.69 9.84 10.74
CA PHE A 22 6.95 9.80 9.32
C PHE A 22 7.22 11.21 8.81
N LYS A 23 8.39 11.41 8.21
CA LYS A 23 8.75 12.67 7.56
C LYS A 23 8.79 12.45 6.05
N PHE A 24 7.79 13.00 5.37
CA PHE A 24 7.66 12.94 3.92
C PHE A 24 8.68 13.86 3.24
N SER A 25 9.22 13.43 2.13
CA SER A 25 10.26 14.14 1.40
C SER A 25 9.86 14.41 -0.05
N ASP A 26 10.56 15.33 -0.66
CA ASP A 26 10.41 15.69 -2.08
C ASP A 26 11.15 14.71 -3.02
N ARG A 27 11.84 13.71 -2.46
CA ARG A 27 12.57 12.67 -3.21
C ARG A 27 11.67 11.93 -4.19
N VAL A 28 12.24 11.58 -5.36
CA VAL A 28 11.58 10.80 -6.39
C VAL A 28 12.39 9.57 -6.73
N SER A 29 11.70 8.45 -6.87
CA SER A 29 12.25 7.25 -7.48
C SER A 29 11.23 6.63 -8.45
N ALA A 30 11.70 6.09 -9.55
CA ALA A 30 10.91 5.29 -10.48
C ALA A 30 11.78 4.16 -11.02
N PHE A 31 11.17 2.97 -11.22
CA PHE A 31 11.90 1.77 -11.68
C PHE A 31 13.14 1.46 -10.83
N ASP A 32 13.02 1.62 -9.51
CA ASP A 32 14.11 1.49 -8.51
C ASP A 32 15.31 2.43 -8.70
N VAL A 33 15.21 3.42 -9.60
CA VAL A 33 16.20 4.48 -9.80
C VAL A 33 15.81 5.70 -8.97
N LYS A 34 16.72 6.16 -8.10
CA LYS A 34 16.55 7.43 -7.37
C LYS A 34 16.96 8.58 -8.31
N PHE A 35 16.07 9.55 -8.47
CA PHE A 35 16.37 10.75 -9.23
C PHE A 35 17.28 11.69 -8.43
N LYS A 36 18.10 12.44 -9.13
CA LYS A 36 18.99 13.46 -8.51
C LYS A 36 18.23 14.73 -8.14
N GLN A 37 17.11 14.99 -8.80
CA GLN A 37 16.27 16.18 -8.56
C GLN A 37 15.03 15.80 -7.77
N ASP A 38 14.72 16.62 -6.79
CA ASP A 38 13.49 16.53 -6.01
C ASP A 38 12.34 17.23 -6.75
N ILE A 39 11.11 16.82 -6.47
CA ILE A 39 9.90 17.53 -6.91
C ILE A 39 9.45 18.45 -5.75
N PRO A 40 9.56 19.77 -5.90
CA PRO A 40 9.18 20.69 -4.84
C PRO A 40 7.74 20.47 -4.36
N ARG A 41 7.55 20.46 -3.04
CA ARG A 41 6.26 20.27 -2.35
C ARG A 41 5.65 18.86 -2.46
N LYS A 42 6.34 17.88 -3.05
CA LYS A 42 5.85 16.51 -3.12
C LYS A 42 5.61 15.92 -1.72
N GLY A 43 6.55 16.14 -0.79
CA GLY A 43 6.43 15.68 0.59
C GLY A 43 5.21 16.28 1.29
N GLU A 44 4.94 17.57 1.10
CA GLU A 44 3.74 18.24 1.62
C GLU A 44 2.45 17.61 1.08
N ILE A 45 2.39 17.38 -0.24
CA ILE A 45 1.22 16.78 -0.89
C ILE A 45 1.01 15.35 -0.38
N LEU A 46 2.05 14.54 -0.31
CA LEU A 46 1.96 13.16 0.19
C LEU A 46 1.53 13.10 1.66
N CYS A 47 2.01 14.02 2.49
CA CYS A 47 1.62 14.12 3.90
C CYS A 47 0.13 14.44 4.04
N LYS A 48 -0.38 15.45 3.31
CA LYS A 48 -1.81 15.80 3.28
C LYS A 48 -2.67 14.68 2.71
N PHE A 49 -2.18 13.96 1.70
CA PHE A 49 -2.88 12.84 1.09
C PHE A 49 -3.02 11.67 2.08
N ALA A 50 -1.96 11.37 2.82
CA ALA A 50 -2.00 10.34 3.86
C ALA A 50 -2.97 10.72 4.99
N GLU A 51 -2.91 11.97 5.51
CA GLU A 51 -3.86 12.48 6.51
C GLU A 51 -5.31 12.36 6.04
N PHE A 52 -5.59 12.78 4.80
CA PHE A 52 -6.93 12.70 4.21
C PHE A 52 -7.45 11.25 4.20
N TRP A 53 -6.67 10.30 3.66
CA TRP A 53 -7.12 8.92 3.56
C TRP A 53 -7.22 8.22 4.92
N PHE A 54 -6.32 8.46 5.86
CA PHE A 54 -6.45 7.91 7.21
C PHE A 54 -7.72 8.37 7.92
N ASN A 55 -8.21 9.59 7.64
CA ASN A 55 -9.45 10.10 8.21
C ASN A 55 -10.71 9.64 7.45
N GLU A 56 -10.62 9.45 6.12
CA GLU A 56 -11.76 9.09 5.27
C GLU A 56 -12.06 7.59 5.23
N LEU A 57 -11.05 6.75 5.45
CA LEU A 57 -11.23 5.30 5.41
C LEU A 57 -11.84 4.80 6.71
N PRO A 58 -12.89 3.92 6.66
CA PRO A 58 -13.52 3.36 7.85
C PRO A 58 -12.65 2.28 8.51
N THR A 59 -11.50 1.97 7.94
CA THR A 59 -10.57 0.94 8.41
C THR A 59 -9.76 1.47 9.60
N PRO A 60 -9.64 0.70 10.71
CA PRO A 60 -8.74 1.06 11.78
C PRO A 60 -7.33 1.33 11.26
N ASN A 61 -6.74 2.44 11.64
CA ASN A 61 -5.42 2.84 11.21
C ASN A 61 -4.57 3.38 12.37
N HIS A 62 -3.29 3.53 12.13
CA HIS A 62 -2.33 3.93 13.15
C HIS A 62 -2.12 5.45 13.27
N PHE A 63 -2.76 6.23 12.44
CA PHE A 63 -2.62 7.69 12.42
C PHE A 63 -3.06 8.32 13.75
N ILE A 64 -2.27 9.28 14.24
CA ILE A 64 -2.59 10.07 15.43
C ILE A 64 -2.90 11.50 15.01
N LYS A 65 -1.93 12.16 14.34
CA LYS A 65 -2.06 13.55 13.91
C LYS A 65 -1.02 13.91 12.85
N ARG A 66 -1.28 14.97 12.10
CA ARG A 66 -0.28 15.67 11.33
C ARG A 66 0.45 16.67 12.24
N GLU A 67 1.78 16.58 12.30
CA GLU A 67 2.62 17.40 13.17
C GLU A 67 3.09 18.67 12.45
N SER A 68 3.35 18.57 11.14
CA SER A 68 3.75 19.70 10.29
C SER A 68 3.26 19.48 8.86
N ASP A 69 3.65 20.33 7.93
CA ASP A 69 3.30 20.18 6.50
C ASP A 69 3.84 18.89 5.88
N THR A 70 4.90 18.32 6.45
CA THR A 70 5.54 17.11 5.92
C THR A 70 5.66 15.97 6.94
N GLU A 71 5.05 16.09 8.13
CA GLU A 71 5.28 15.15 9.21
C GLU A 71 3.97 14.64 9.81
N ILE A 72 3.90 13.31 10.00
CA ILE A 72 2.79 12.60 10.66
C ILE A 72 3.32 11.83 11.85
N ILE A 73 2.62 11.93 12.98
CA ILE A 73 2.77 11.06 14.14
C ILE A 73 1.77 9.91 14.04
N ALA A 74 2.27 8.70 14.22
CA ALA A 74 1.47 7.48 14.20
C ALA A 74 1.86 6.53 15.35
N LYS A 75 0.98 5.57 15.66
CA LYS A 75 1.29 4.50 16.62
C LYS A 75 2.26 3.50 16.00
N LYS A 76 3.21 3.01 16.79
CA LYS A 76 4.05 1.88 16.37
C LYS A 76 3.22 0.62 16.26
N MET A 77 3.53 -0.19 15.25
CA MET A 77 2.87 -1.47 15.01
C MET A 77 3.90 -2.55 14.68
N LYS A 78 3.53 -3.80 14.93
CA LYS A 78 4.26 -4.94 14.38
C LYS A 78 3.78 -5.15 12.95
N MET A 79 4.54 -4.71 11.98
CA MET A 79 4.17 -4.82 10.56
C MET A 79 4.02 -6.28 10.14
N LEU A 80 2.99 -6.56 9.33
CA LEU A 80 2.83 -7.85 8.68
C LEU A 80 3.82 -7.94 7.49
N PRO A 81 4.43 -9.12 7.26
CA PRO A 81 5.45 -9.29 6.22
C PRO A 81 4.84 -9.52 4.83
N ILE A 82 3.74 -8.85 4.54
CA ILE A 82 2.99 -8.92 3.27
C ILE A 82 2.57 -7.52 2.85
N GLU A 83 2.68 -7.22 1.57
CA GLU A 83 2.14 -6.02 0.95
C GLU A 83 0.85 -6.38 0.20
N CYS A 84 -0.20 -5.64 0.45
CA CYS A 84 -1.52 -5.88 -0.11
C CYS A 84 -1.70 -5.01 -1.35
N VAL A 85 -1.41 -5.56 -2.52
CA VAL A 85 -1.64 -4.90 -3.80
C VAL A 85 -3.03 -5.24 -4.30
N VAL A 86 -3.79 -4.21 -4.72
CA VAL A 86 -5.09 -4.39 -5.39
C VAL A 86 -5.01 -3.74 -6.76
N ARG A 87 -5.37 -4.49 -7.79
CA ARG A 87 -5.35 -4.02 -9.18
C ARG A 87 -6.75 -3.89 -9.74
N GLY A 88 -7.06 -2.73 -10.27
CA GLY A 88 -8.32 -2.48 -10.96
C GLY A 88 -8.22 -2.57 -12.48
N TYR A 89 -6.99 -2.65 -13.01
CA TYR A 89 -6.72 -2.63 -14.44
C TYR A 89 -5.66 -3.65 -14.84
N PHE A 90 -5.79 -4.20 -16.05
CA PHE A 90 -4.82 -5.12 -16.65
C PHE A 90 -3.60 -4.34 -17.14
N TYR A 91 -2.66 -4.04 -16.22
CA TYR A 91 -1.50 -3.21 -16.48
C TYR A 91 -0.27 -3.64 -15.67
N GLY A 92 0.89 -3.07 -16.01
CA GLY A 92 2.14 -3.23 -15.26
C GLY A 92 2.64 -4.69 -15.22
N SER A 93 3.16 -5.10 -14.06
CA SER A 93 3.72 -6.44 -13.86
C SER A 93 2.69 -7.57 -14.02
N LEU A 94 1.39 -7.29 -13.85
CA LEU A 94 0.33 -8.27 -14.07
C LEU A 94 0.35 -8.79 -15.51
N VAL A 95 0.53 -7.89 -16.49
CA VAL A 95 0.59 -8.23 -17.92
C VAL A 95 1.74 -9.20 -18.23
N SER A 96 2.94 -8.89 -17.73
CA SER A 96 4.11 -9.74 -17.97
C SER A 96 3.98 -11.11 -17.30
N ARG A 97 3.44 -11.17 -16.09
CA ARG A 97 3.21 -12.40 -15.35
C ARG A 97 2.13 -13.26 -16.00
N TRP A 98 1.05 -12.64 -16.47
CA TRP A 98 0.00 -13.35 -17.21
C TRP A 98 0.54 -13.99 -18.50
N LYS A 99 1.33 -13.24 -19.28
CA LYS A 99 1.98 -13.76 -20.50
C LYS A 99 2.91 -14.92 -20.25
N LYS A 100 3.51 -15.00 -19.06
CA LYS A 100 4.38 -16.12 -18.64
C LYS A 100 3.61 -17.27 -18.00
N GLY A 101 2.29 -17.17 -17.81
CA GLY A 101 1.49 -18.17 -17.10
C GLY A 101 1.70 -18.21 -15.58
N GLU A 102 2.27 -17.14 -15.00
CA GLU A 102 2.56 -17.03 -13.56
C GLU A 102 1.34 -16.56 -12.75
N VAL A 103 0.31 -16.09 -13.41
CA VAL A 103 -0.97 -15.68 -12.80
C VAL A 103 -2.13 -16.09 -13.70
N THR A 104 -3.20 -16.58 -13.07
CA THR A 104 -4.46 -16.90 -13.76
C THR A 104 -5.45 -15.79 -13.45
N LEU A 105 -6.11 -15.26 -14.48
CA LEU A 105 -7.18 -14.29 -14.35
C LEU A 105 -8.55 -14.99 -14.41
N PRO A 106 -9.60 -14.41 -13.82
CA PRO A 106 -10.96 -14.91 -13.96
C PRO A 106 -11.38 -15.04 -15.42
N GLU A 107 -12.22 -16.03 -15.72
CA GLU A 107 -12.77 -16.24 -17.05
C GLU A 107 -13.54 -14.99 -17.54
N GLY A 108 -13.37 -14.63 -18.80
CA GLY A 108 -13.98 -13.44 -19.39
C GLY A 108 -13.25 -12.13 -19.10
N THR A 109 -12.09 -12.16 -18.40
CA THR A 109 -11.28 -10.95 -18.21
C THR A 109 -10.77 -10.41 -19.53
N ASP A 110 -11.02 -9.13 -19.83
CA ASP A 110 -10.41 -8.44 -20.96
C ASP A 110 -8.91 -8.24 -20.71
N THR A 111 -8.10 -8.88 -21.55
CA THR A 111 -6.63 -8.80 -21.49
C THR A 111 -6.03 -7.79 -22.45
N THR A 112 -6.85 -6.86 -22.96
CA THR A 112 -6.35 -5.67 -23.65
C THR A 112 -5.56 -4.80 -22.66
N LEU A 113 -4.42 -4.27 -23.09
CA LEU A 113 -3.57 -3.42 -22.23
C LEU A 113 -4.39 -2.24 -21.67
N ALA A 114 -4.31 -2.06 -20.37
CA ALA A 114 -5.04 -1.07 -19.59
C ALA A 114 -6.58 -1.25 -19.55
N ALA A 115 -7.10 -2.42 -19.95
CA ALA A 115 -8.51 -2.74 -19.75
C ALA A 115 -8.84 -2.77 -18.24
N LYS A 116 -10.03 -2.26 -17.88
CA LYS A 116 -10.53 -2.38 -16.51
C LYS A 116 -10.88 -3.83 -16.22
N LEU A 117 -10.44 -4.33 -15.08
CA LEU A 117 -10.81 -5.68 -14.63
C LEU A 117 -12.29 -5.72 -14.24
N LEU A 118 -12.92 -6.89 -14.43
CA LEU A 118 -14.32 -7.12 -14.04
C LEU A 118 -14.53 -6.85 -12.54
N GLU A 119 -13.60 -7.35 -11.73
CA GLU A 119 -13.53 -7.11 -10.30
C GLU A 119 -12.08 -6.76 -9.92
N PRO A 120 -11.87 -5.93 -8.89
CA PRO A 120 -10.51 -5.66 -8.41
C PRO A 120 -9.80 -6.93 -7.98
N LEU A 121 -8.59 -7.14 -8.46
CA LEU A 121 -7.77 -8.31 -8.19
C LEU A 121 -6.85 -8.06 -6.99
N PHE A 122 -6.97 -8.87 -5.94
CA PHE A 122 -6.00 -8.90 -4.85
C PHE A 122 -4.76 -9.68 -5.29
N ASP A 123 -3.63 -9.00 -5.39
CA ASP A 123 -2.37 -9.48 -5.97
C ASP A 123 -1.19 -9.18 -5.02
N PRO A 124 -1.17 -9.81 -3.82
CA PRO A 124 -0.20 -9.49 -2.78
C PRO A 124 1.22 -9.89 -3.12
N THR A 125 2.19 -9.23 -2.45
CA THR A 125 3.61 -9.56 -2.52
C THR A 125 4.19 -9.78 -1.13
N THR A 126 5.35 -10.43 -1.05
CA THR A 126 6.14 -10.41 0.17
C THR A 126 6.65 -8.99 0.43
N LYS A 127 6.74 -8.59 1.70
CA LYS A 127 7.47 -7.39 2.10
C LYS A 127 8.94 -7.74 2.26
N SER A 128 9.69 -7.71 1.17
CA SER A 128 11.11 -8.08 1.11
C SER A 128 11.88 -7.08 0.23
N GLU A 129 13.19 -7.26 0.09
CA GLU A 129 14.02 -6.41 -0.78
C GLU A 129 13.54 -6.43 -2.24
N HIS A 130 13.00 -7.58 -2.66
CA HIS A 130 12.33 -7.74 -3.96
C HIS A 130 10.90 -8.20 -3.70
N ASP A 131 9.91 -7.37 -4.00
CA ASP A 131 8.49 -7.65 -3.85
C ASP A 131 8.08 -8.87 -4.69
N ILE A 132 8.10 -10.06 -4.07
CA ILE A 132 7.79 -11.33 -4.76
C ILE A 132 6.28 -11.54 -4.73
N PRO A 133 5.61 -11.64 -5.88
CA PRO A 133 4.18 -11.96 -5.94
C PRO A 133 3.88 -13.31 -5.28
N ILE A 134 2.84 -13.34 -4.47
CA ILE A 134 2.39 -14.55 -3.76
C ILE A 134 0.88 -14.70 -3.87
N ASN A 135 0.42 -15.95 -3.83
CA ASN A 135 -0.99 -16.27 -3.66
C ASN A 135 -1.28 -16.72 -2.22
N LYS A 136 -2.56 -16.98 -1.91
CA LYS A 136 -2.99 -17.43 -0.58
C LYS A 136 -2.21 -18.65 -0.09
N ALA A 137 -2.10 -19.69 -0.94
CA ALA A 137 -1.41 -20.93 -0.57
C ALA A 137 0.06 -20.66 -0.17
N LYS A 138 0.75 -19.82 -0.94
CA LYS A 138 2.16 -19.46 -0.67
C LYS A 138 2.30 -18.59 0.58
N ALA A 139 1.40 -17.63 0.81
CA ALA A 139 1.40 -16.81 2.02
C ALA A 139 1.25 -17.65 3.29
N LEU A 140 0.37 -18.68 3.26
CA LEU A 140 0.16 -19.61 4.37
C LEU A 140 1.34 -20.59 4.55
N GLU A 141 1.86 -21.16 3.45
CA GLU A 141 3.05 -22.02 3.48
C GLU A 141 4.26 -21.32 4.12
N MET A 142 4.50 -20.07 3.72
CA MET A 142 5.57 -19.23 4.26
C MET A 142 5.27 -18.69 5.67
N LYS A 143 4.07 -18.96 6.21
CA LYS A 143 3.64 -18.47 7.53
C LYS A 143 3.73 -16.95 7.68
N LEU A 144 3.49 -16.21 6.61
CA LEU A 144 3.49 -14.74 6.63
C LEU A 144 2.28 -14.21 7.40
N VAL A 145 1.14 -14.86 7.22
CA VAL A 145 -0.15 -14.54 7.87
C VAL A 145 -0.93 -15.84 8.11
N SER A 146 -1.91 -15.82 9.02
CA SER A 146 -2.88 -16.91 9.16
C SER A 146 -3.95 -16.85 8.06
N GLU A 147 -4.75 -17.90 7.93
CA GLU A 147 -5.85 -17.93 6.96
C GLU A 147 -6.88 -16.83 7.20
N ASP A 148 -7.26 -16.62 8.47
CA ASP A 148 -8.20 -15.55 8.84
C ASP A 148 -7.61 -14.17 8.56
N GLN A 149 -6.31 -13.97 8.84
CA GLN A 149 -5.62 -12.73 8.52
C GLN A 149 -5.59 -12.49 7.01
N TYR A 150 -5.29 -13.52 6.21
CA TYR A 150 -5.28 -13.38 4.75
C TYR A 150 -6.66 -12.99 4.21
N ALA A 151 -7.72 -13.68 4.65
CA ALA A 151 -9.08 -13.37 4.23
C ALA A 151 -9.50 -11.95 4.61
N TRP A 152 -9.12 -11.50 5.80
CA TRP A 152 -9.38 -10.14 6.25
C TRP A 152 -8.62 -9.10 5.42
N LEU A 153 -7.34 -9.34 5.14
CA LEU A 153 -6.49 -8.46 4.32
C LEU A 153 -7.03 -8.33 2.91
N GLU A 154 -7.38 -9.45 2.26
CA GLU A 154 -7.96 -9.47 0.92
C GLU A 154 -9.24 -8.64 0.85
N LYS A 155 -10.22 -8.99 1.71
CA LYS A 155 -11.50 -8.28 1.77
C LYS A 155 -11.32 -6.78 2.03
N THR A 156 -10.56 -6.44 3.07
CA THR A 156 -10.39 -5.05 3.50
C THR A 156 -9.65 -4.23 2.45
N SER A 157 -8.62 -4.81 1.80
CA SER A 157 -7.88 -4.11 0.74
C SER A 157 -8.75 -3.82 -0.48
N ILE A 158 -9.62 -4.76 -0.87
CA ILE A 158 -10.59 -4.56 -1.96
C ILE A 158 -11.61 -3.49 -1.58
N ASP A 159 -12.14 -3.50 -0.35
CA ASP A 159 -13.08 -2.49 0.14
C ASP A 159 -12.45 -1.09 0.12
N ILE A 160 -11.19 -0.96 0.58
CA ILE A 160 -10.42 0.31 0.52
C ILE A 160 -10.25 0.76 -0.92
N TYR A 161 -9.79 -0.16 -1.80
CA TYR A 161 -9.60 0.15 -3.22
C TYR A 161 -10.89 0.69 -3.85
N ASN A 162 -12.02 0.02 -3.63
CA ASN A 162 -13.31 0.44 -4.20
C ASN A 162 -13.73 1.83 -3.73
N LYS A 163 -13.55 2.14 -2.43
CA LYS A 163 -13.82 3.48 -1.91
C LYS A 163 -12.89 4.53 -2.52
N MET A 164 -11.58 4.24 -2.57
CA MET A 164 -10.60 5.17 -3.13
C MET A 164 -10.80 5.37 -4.64
N ALA A 165 -11.07 4.30 -5.38
CA ALA A 165 -11.33 4.36 -6.82
C ALA A 165 -12.57 5.18 -7.13
N LYS A 166 -13.65 5.01 -6.35
CA LYS A 166 -14.84 5.84 -6.48
C LYS A 166 -14.54 7.32 -6.24
N THR A 167 -13.84 7.65 -5.15
CA THR A 167 -13.48 9.04 -4.83
C THR A 167 -12.59 9.67 -5.92
N ALA A 168 -11.66 8.89 -6.49
CA ALA A 168 -10.82 9.33 -7.59
C ALA A 168 -11.65 9.61 -8.85
N ASP A 169 -12.58 8.71 -9.20
CA ASP A 169 -13.47 8.83 -10.37
C ASP A 169 -14.36 10.07 -10.26
N ASP A 170 -14.89 10.36 -9.07
CA ASP A 170 -15.74 11.53 -8.81
C ASP A 170 -15.01 12.86 -9.13
N VAL A 171 -13.67 12.87 -9.20
CA VAL A 171 -12.84 14.03 -9.55
C VAL A 171 -12.05 13.85 -10.85
N GLY A 172 -12.39 12.84 -11.65
CA GLY A 172 -11.82 12.59 -12.98
C GLY A 172 -10.47 11.88 -13.01
N PHE A 173 -10.08 11.20 -11.92
CA PHE A 173 -8.88 10.38 -11.87
C PHE A 173 -9.20 8.88 -11.91
N ILE A 174 -8.30 8.11 -12.52
CA ILE A 174 -8.35 6.65 -12.53
C ILE A 174 -7.37 6.12 -11.50
N LEU A 175 -7.86 5.37 -10.52
CA LEU A 175 -7.01 4.58 -9.61
C LEU A 175 -6.74 3.23 -10.25
N ALA A 176 -5.58 3.06 -10.87
CA ALA A 176 -5.23 1.85 -11.59
C ALA A 176 -4.89 0.69 -10.64
N ASP A 177 -4.13 0.96 -9.60
CA ASP A 177 -3.75 0.01 -8.55
C ASP A 177 -3.52 0.75 -7.22
N LEU A 178 -3.47 -0.02 -6.14
CA LEU A 178 -3.23 0.45 -4.79
C LEU A 178 -2.35 -0.56 -4.06
N LYS A 179 -1.36 -0.09 -3.32
CA LYS A 179 -0.56 -0.90 -2.40
C LYS A 179 -0.80 -0.44 -0.98
N LEU A 180 -1.17 -1.37 -0.11
CA LEU A 180 -1.43 -1.13 1.30
C LEU A 180 -0.50 -1.99 2.16
N GLU A 181 -0.14 -1.47 3.30
CA GLU A 181 0.63 -2.16 4.32
C GLU A 181 -0.14 -2.17 5.64
N PHE A 182 -0.18 -3.32 6.30
CA PHE A 182 -0.87 -3.51 7.57
C PHE A 182 0.09 -4.00 8.65
N GLY A 183 -0.28 -3.73 9.89
CA GLY A 183 0.42 -4.22 11.06
C GLY A 183 -0.54 -4.66 12.16
N LEU A 184 0.00 -5.19 13.25
CA LEU A 184 -0.75 -5.51 14.45
C LEU A 184 -0.55 -4.41 15.48
N LEU A 185 -1.66 -3.80 15.89
CA LEU A 185 -1.74 -2.87 17.02
C LEU A 185 -2.66 -3.49 18.06
N ASP A 186 -2.15 -3.77 19.24
CA ASP A 186 -2.89 -4.45 20.32
C ASP A 186 -3.59 -5.74 19.83
N GLY A 187 -2.91 -6.53 19.00
CA GLY A 187 -3.41 -7.77 18.42
C GLY A 187 -4.42 -7.63 17.28
N LYS A 188 -4.80 -6.41 16.90
CA LYS A 188 -5.75 -6.14 15.81
C LYS A 188 -5.02 -5.71 14.55
N ILE A 189 -5.46 -6.22 13.39
CA ILE A 189 -4.93 -5.78 12.10
C ILE A 189 -5.34 -4.31 11.89
N THR A 190 -4.37 -3.49 11.55
CA THR A 190 -4.50 -2.04 11.49
C THR A 190 -3.75 -1.53 10.25
N LEU A 191 -4.36 -0.62 9.50
CA LEU A 191 -3.74 0.01 8.32
C LEU A 191 -2.58 0.91 8.73
N GLY A 192 -1.44 0.76 8.05
CA GLY A 192 -0.21 1.50 8.31
C GLY A 192 0.26 2.39 7.16
N ASP A 193 0.02 1.96 5.92
CA ASP A 193 0.45 2.73 4.73
C ASP A 193 -0.39 2.39 3.52
#